data_0fb3916392cb16c929f54c9f86a60151
#
_entry.id   0fb3916392cb16c929f54c9f86a60151
#
_cell.length_a   1.000
_cell.length_b   1.000
_cell.length_c   1.000
_cell.angle_alpha   90.00
_cell.angle_beta   90.00
_cell.angle_gamma   90.00
#
_symmetry.space_group_name_H-M   'P 1'
#
loop_
_entity.id
_entity.type
_entity.pdbx_description
1 polymer ?
#
loop_
_entity_poly.entity_id
_entity_poly.type
_entity_poly.pdbx_seq_one_letter_code
_entity_poly.pdbx_strand_id
1 'polypeptide(L)'
;MGLIKAALGSTGGVLADQWKEYFYCDSMAANVLVTKGKKRTSSRNSNTKGSDNIISNGSVVAVNEGQCMMIVEQGKIVEFAAEAGEYTWNSSSEPTIFQGGLEGLEGSWETLKRRFAFGGDTAKDQRVYFFNLKELVGNKYGTPAPIPFRVVDNNIGLDMDVSIRCNGEYSYKIADPM
;
A
#
# COMPACT_ATOMS: atom_id res chain seq x y z
N MET A 1 30.38 21.40 1.20
CA MET A 1 30.29 19.95 1.50
C MET A 1 28.95 19.28 1.13
N GLY A 2 27.87 20.04 0.91
CA GLY A 2 26.55 19.51 0.57
C GLY A 2 26.45 18.86 -0.83
N LEU A 3 27.05 19.47 -1.85
CA LEU A 3 26.98 19.02 -3.24
C LEU A 3 27.62 17.64 -3.48
N ILE A 4 28.78 17.39 -2.88
CA ILE A 4 29.47 16.09 -3.00
C ILE A 4 28.69 15.00 -2.27
N LYS A 5 28.12 15.33 -1.09
CA LYS A 5 27.29 14.40 -0.33
C LYS A 5 25.99 14.09 -1.06
N ALA A 6 25.36 15.08 -1.69
CA ALA A 6 24.18 14.90 -2.53
C ALA A 6 24.47 14.04 -3.76
N ALA A 7 25.60 14.28 -4.44
CA ALA A 7 26.03 13.47 -5.60
C ALA A 7 26.29 12.02 -5.22
N LEU A 8 27.04 11.75 -4.14
CA LEU A 8 27.31 10.41 -3.67
C LEU A 8 26.04 9.71 -3.14
N GLY A 9 25.16 10.47 -2.49
CA GLY A 9 23.86 9.97 -2.04
C GLY A 9 22.95 9.60 -3.20
N SER A 10 22.88 10.44 -4.24
CA SER A 10 22.04 10.18 -5.41
C SER A 10 22.51 9.00 -6.24
N THR A 11 23.86 8.85 -6.45
CA THR A 11 24.39 7.67 -7.15
C THR A 11 24.15 6.37 -6.39
N GLY A 12 24.42 6.37 -5.08
CA GLY A 12 24.16 5.19 -4.23
C GLY A 12 22.68 4.83 -4.16
N GLY A 13 21.80 5.83 -4.10
CA GLY A 13 20.34 5.64 -4.12
C GLY A 13 19.85 5.08 -5.46
N VAL A 14 20.28 5.66 -6.59
CA VAL A 14 19.90 5.15 -7.94
C VAL A 14 20.32 3.70 -8.13
N LEU A 15 21.54 3.33 -7.74
CA LEU A 15 22.01 1.95 -7.83
C LEU A 15 21.19 1.03 -6.91
N ALA A 16 20.90 1.45 -5.68
CA ALA A 16 20.13 0.68 -4.73
C ALA A 16 18.68 0.45 -5.21
N ASP A 17 18.04 1.47 -5.79
CA ASP A 17 16.66 1.39 -6.25
C ASP A 17 16.49 0.62 -7.57
N GLN A 18 17.60 0.26 -8.24
CA GLN A 18 17.56 -0.58 -9.43
C GLN A 18 17.73 -2.08 -9.14
N TRP A 19 17.91 -2.45 -7.88
CA TRP A 19 17.90 -3.86 -7.50
C TRP A 19 16.48 -4.40 -7.51
N LYS A 20 16.30 -5.56 -8.14
CA LYS A 20 15.02 -6.27 -8.12
C LYS A 20 14.66 -6.63 -6.68
N GLU A 21 13.48 -6.23 -6.28
CA GLU A 21 12.96 -6.42 -4.94
C GLU A 21 11.76 -7.37 -4.97
N TYR A 22 11.45 -7.93 -3.84
CA TYR A 22 10.29 -8.81 -3.68
C TYR A 22 9.36 -8.17 -2.66
N PHE A 23 8.17 -7.79 -3.12
CA PHE A 23 7.12 -7.22 -2.29
C PHE A 23 6.09 -8.27 -1.93
N TYR A 24 5.65 -8.25 -0.70
CA TYR A 24 4.64 -9.17 -0.21
C TYR A 24 3.86 -8.56 0.95
N CYS A 25 2.75 -9.20 1.31
CA CYS A 25 2.01 -8.94 2.52
C CYS A 25 1.86 -10.24 3.29
N ASP A 26 2.16 -10.19 4.58
CA ASP A 26 1.83 -11.27 5.49
C ASP A 26 0.31 -11.46 5.59
N SER A 27 -0.13 -12.53 6.25
CA SER A 27 -1.54 -12.72 6.55
C SER A 27 -2.09 -11.50 7.30
N MET A 28 -3.10 -10.85 6.73
CA MET A 28 -3.79 -9.75 7.37
C MET A 28 -4.75 -10.26 8.45
N ALA A 29 -4.79 -9.57 9.59
CA ALA A 29 -5.76 -9.84 10.64
C ALA A 29 -7.20 -9.54 10.16
N ALA A 30 -8.19 -10.16 10.81
CA ALA A 30 -9.60 -10.05 10.41
C ALA A 30 -10.20 -8.64 10.52
N ASN A 31 -9.50 -7.73 11.18
CA ASN A 31 -9.91 -6.32 11.32
C ASN A 31 -9.08 -5.36 10.44
N VAL A 32 -8.19 -5.86 9.60
CA VAL A 32 -7.33 -5.06 8.73
C VAL A 32 -7.84 -5.17 7.30
N LEU A 33 -8.32 -4.05 6.76
CA LEU A 33 -8.82 -3.95 5.38
C LEU A 33 -7.69 -3.76 4.38
N VAL A 34 -6.74 -2.90 4.69
CA VAL A 34 -5.66 -2.52 3.78
C VAL A 34 -4.34 -2.37 4.53
N THR A 35 -3.25 -2.75 3.89
CA THR A 35 -1.90 -2.54 4.41
C THR A 35 -0.92 -2.23 3.29
N LYS A 36 0.15 -1.50 3.61
CA LYS A 36 1.25 -1.26 2.66
C LYS A 36 2.08 -2.54 2.53
N GLY A 37 2.49 -2.87 1.31
CA GLY A 37 3.39 -3.99 1.04
C GLY A 37 4.75 -3.82 1.73
N LYS A 38 5.33 -4.93 2.11
CA LYS A 38 6.66 -5.01 2.71
C LYS A 38 7.66 -5.51 1.68
N LYS A 39 8.85 -4.96 1.72
CA LYS A 39 9.99 -5.49 0.98
C LYS A 39 10.57 -6.69 1.73
N ARG A 40 10.90 -7.75 1.00
CA ARG A 40 11.60 -8.90 1.58
C ARG A 40 13.03 -8.51 1.87
N THR A 41 13.34 -8.33 3.15
CA THR A 41 14.69 -8.09 3.63
C THR A 41 15.24 -9.37 4.27
N SER A 42 16.46 -9.74 3.93
CA SER A 42 17.18 -10.86 4.57
C SER A 42 18.58 -10.40 4.92
N SER A 43 19.24 -11.12 5.83
CA SER A 43 20.64 -10.85 6.20
C SER A 43 21.61 -10.94 5.01
N ARG A 44 21.18 -11.53 3.89
CA ARG A 44 21.94 -11.63 2.64
C ARG A 44 21.61 -10.51 1.65
N ASN A 45 20.58 -9.72 1.91
CA ASN A 45 20.21 -8.60 1.05
C ASN A 45 20.98 -7.35 1.51
N SER A 46 21.96 -6.94 0.71
CA SER A 46 22.77 -5.75 0.98
C SER A 46 22.08 -4.43 0.63
N ASN A 47 20.89 -4.48 -0.01
CA ASN A 47 20.15 -3.27 -0.38
C ASN A 47 19.36 -2.68 0.78
N THR A 48 20.07 -2.03 1.71
CA THR A 48 19.47 -1.31 2.85
C THR A 48 19.31 0.19 2.59
N LYS A 49 19.75 0.67 1.41
CA LYS A 49 19.73 2.09 1.03
C LYS A 49 18.65 2.45 0.02
N GLY A 50 17.91 1.47 -0.50
CA GLY A 50 16.80 1.68 -1.42
C GLY A 50 15.65 2.43 -0.75
N SER A 51 15.01 3.33 -1.48
CA SER A 51 13.82 4.03 -1.00
C SER A 51 12.64 3.08 -0.88
N ASP A 52 11.88 3.18 0.20
CA ASP A 52 10.64 2.39 0.40
C ASP A 52 9.52 2.76 -0.57
N ASN A 53 9.66 3.88 -1.25
CA ASN A 53 8.69 4.43 -2.18
C ASN A 53 9.12 4.30 -3.65
N ILE A 54 10.00 3.37 -3.95
CA ILE A 54 10.40 3.05 -5.32
C ILE A 54 10.27 1.55 -5.53
N ILE A 55 9.67 1.19 -6.66
CA ILE A 55 9.58 -0.18 -7.13
C ILE A 55 10.46 -0.29 -8.37
N SER A 56 11.57 -1.01 -8.25
CA SER A 56 12.49 -1.20 -9.38
C SER A 56 11.85 -2.03 -10.48
N ASN A 57 12.18 -1.72 -11.71
CA ASN A 57 11.72 -2.50 -12.86
C ASN A 57 12.17 -3.96 -12.76
N GLY A 58 11.26 -4.88 -12.97
CA GLY A 58 11.48 -6.32 -12.80
C GLY A 58 11.38 -6.82 -11.36
N SER A 59 10.99 -5.97 -10.41
CA SER A 59 10.63 -6.39 -9.05
C SER A 59 9.37 -7.26 -9.07
N VAL A 60 9.27 -8.17 -8.11
CA VAL A 60 8.16 -9.10 -8.00
C VAL A 60 7.23 -8.68 -6.88
N VAL A 61 5.92 -8.75 -7.13
CA VAL A 61 4.89 -8.56 -6.12
C VAL A 61 4.12 -9.87 -5.97
N ALA A 62 4.17 -10.46 -4.78
CA ALA A 62 3.45 -11.69 -4.48
C ALA A 62 2.10 -11.37 -3.83
N VAL A 63 1.03 -11.86 -4.43
CA VAL A 63 -0.34 -11.76 -3.94
C VAL A 63 -0.78 -13.10 -3.39
N ASN A 64 -1.15 -13.16 -2.13
CA ASN A 64 -1.65 -14.39 -1.49
C ASN A 64 -3.15 -14.55 -1.73
N GLU A 65 -3.66 -15.78 -1.57
CA GLU A 65 -5.09 -16.04 -1.60
C GLU A 65 -5.86 -15.18 -0.59
N GLY A 66 -6.99 -14.63 -1.03
CA GLY A 66 -7.81 -13.73 -0.23
C GLY A 66 -7.24 -12.33 -0.07
N GLN A 67 -6.31 -11.95 -0.92
CA GLN A 67 -5.77 -10.61 -1.04
C GLN A 67 -5.86 -10.11 -2.49
N CYS A 68 -5.92 -8.79 -2.69
CA CYS A 68 -5.58 -8.17 -3.96
C CYS A 68 -4.50 -7.11 -3.74
N MET A 69 -3.74 -6.83 -4.76
CA MET A 69 -2.71 -5.80 -4.74
C MET A 69 -3.08 -4.63 -5.63
N MET A 70 -2.61 -3.46 -5.25
CA MET A 70 -2.74 -2.22 -6.00
C MET A 70 -1.41 -1.48 -5.96
N ILE A 71 -0.89 -1.09 -7.11
CA ILE A 71 0.28 -0.23 -7.20
C ILE A 71 -0.17 1.18 -7.50
N VAL A 72 0.28 2.10 -6.67
CA VAL A 72 -0.04 3.53 -6.78
C VAL A 72 1.25 4.28 -7.10
N GLU A 73 1.25 5.04 -8.19
CA GLU A 73 2.33 5.94 -8.58
C GLU A 73 1.83 7.38 -8.55
N GLN A 74 2.47 8.23 -7.76
CA GLN A 74 2.11 9.65 -7.62
C GLN A 74 0.61 9.89 -7.36
N GLY A 75 0.00 9.03 -6.54
CA GLY A 75 -1.43 9.11 -6.20
C GLY A 75 -2.39 8.52 -7.24
N LYS A 76 -1.89 7.95 -8.33
CA LYS A 76 -2.70 7.26 -9.35
C LYS A 76 -2.50 5.76 -9.27
N ILE A 77 -3.56 5.00 -9.43
CA ILE A 77 -3.49 3.55 -9.57
C ILE A 77 -2.92 3.25 -10.96
N VAL A 78 -1.84 2.49 -11.01
CA VAL A 78 -1.14 2.13 -12.25
C VAL A 78 -1.17 0.64 -12.53
N GLU A 79 -1.38 -0.19 -11.50
CA GLU A 79 -1.49 -1.65 -11.64
C GLU A 79 -2.42 -2.19 -10.56
N PHE A 80 -3.12 -3.28 -10.90
CA PHE A 80 -4.05 -3.97 -10.02
C PHE A 80 -4.04 -5.47 -10.31
N ALA A 81 -4.05 -6.30 -9.28
CA ALA A 81 -4.22 -7.75 -9.41
C ALA A 81 -5.05 -8.32 -8.25
N ALA A 82 -6.14 -9.00 -8.58
CA ALA A 82 -7.05 -9.63 -7.61
C ALA A 82 -6.82 -11.14 -7.47
N GLU A 83 -6.05 -11.75 -8.35
CA GLU A 83 -5.75 -13.18 -8.32
C GLU A 83 -4.46 -13.45 -7.56
N ALA A 84 -4.41 -14.56 -6.84
CA ALA A 84 -3.21 -15.01 -6.16
C ALA A 84 -2.12 -15.39 -7.18
N GLY A 85 -0.90 -14.95 -6.94
CA GLY A 85 0.22 -15.22 -7.84
C GLY A 85 1.39 -14.26 -7.64
N GLU A 86 2.40 -14.44 -8.47
CA GLU A 86 3.57 -13.57 -8.53
C GLU A 86 3.53 -12.73 -9.80
N TYR A 87 3.57 -11.41 -9.61
CA TYR A 87 3.48 -10.42 -10.69
C TYR A 87 4.80 -9.68 -10.81
N THR A 88 5.33 -9.62 -12.02
CA THR A 88 6.54 -8.84 -12.28
C THR A 88 6.18 -7.41 -12.68
N TRP A 89 6.66 -6.45 -11.90
CA TRP A 89 6.48 -5.04 -12.18
C TRP A 89 7.37 -4.59 -13.35
N ASN A 90 6.75 -4.11 -14.43
CA ASN A 90 7.43 -3.56 -15.59
C ASN A 90 7.16 -2.06 -15.67
N SER A 91 8.04 -1.26 -15.10
CA SER A 91 7.95 0.19 -15.20
C SER A 91 8.85 0.68 -16.35
N SER A 92 8.25 1.23 -17.40
CA SER A 92 9.00 1.92 -18.45
C SER A 92 9.61 3.25 -17.97
N SER A 93 9.20 3.71 -16.81
CA SER A 93 9.60 5.02 -16.26
C SER A 93 10.84 4.99 -15.37
N GLU A 94 11.25 3.80 -14.92
CA GLU A 94 12.48 3.58 -14.14
C GLU A 94 13.27 2.42 -14.76
N PRO A 95 13.91 2.63 -15.92
CA PRO A 95 14.70 1.58 -16.59
C PRO A 95 15.89 1.19 -15.71
N THR A 96 16.17 -0.11 -15.63
CA THR A 96 17.31 -0.63 -14.88
C THR A 96 18.56 -0.72 -15.76
N ILE A 97 19.73 -0.40 -15.21
CA ILE A 97 21.03 -0.61 -15.88
C ILE A 97 21.29 -2.09 -16.18
N PHE A 98 20.59 -3.01 -15.52
CA PHE A 98 20.74 -4.45 -15.70
C PHE A 98 19.87 -5.04 -16.81
N GLN A 99 18.93 -4.25 -17.37
CA GLN A 99 18.00 -4.68 -18.41
C GLN A 99 18.10 -3.79 -19.63
N GLY A 100 18.94 -3.62 -20.38
CA GLY A 100 18.91 -2.75 -21.58
C GLY A 100 20.28 -2.31 -22.07
N GLY A 101 21.37 -2.84 -21.54
CA GLY A 101 22.70 -2.47 -22.01
C GLY A 101 22.94 -0.95 -21.97
N LEU A 102 23.31 -0.35 -23.12
CA LEU A 102 23.58 1.10 -23.23
C LEU A 102 22.31 1.96 -22.99
N GLU A 103 21.13 1.50 -23.39
CA GLU A 103 19.86 2.21 -23.17
C GLU A 103 19.50 2.28 -21.67
N GLY A 104 19.80 1.23 -20.92
CA GLY A 104 19.65 1.24 -19.46
C GLY A 104 20.52 2.28 -18.78
N LEU A 105 21.72 2.56 -19.31
CA LEU A 105 22.61 3.61 -18.80
C LEU A 105 22.05 5.02 -19.02
N GLU A 106 21.44 5.28 -20.18
CA GLU A 106 20.84 6.60 -20.48
C GLU A 106 19.65 6.89 -19.55
N GLY A 107 18.76 5.91 -19.36
CA GLY A 107 17.65 6.05 -18.42
C GLY A 107 18.11 6.28 -16.99
N SER A 108 19.19 5.62 -16.58
CA SER A 108 19.79 5.82 -15.25
C SER A 108 20.37 7.22 -15.07
N TRP A 109 20.92 7.82 -16.13
CA TRP A 109 21.42 9.21 -16.13
C TRP A 109 20.29 10.22 -15.92
N GLU A 110 19.13 10.02 -16.53
CA GLU A 110 17.99 10.91 -16.33
C GLU A 110 17.45 10.81 -14.92
N THR A 111 17.35 9.60 -14.38
CA THR A 111 16.94 9.37 -13.00
C THR A 111 17.92 10.01 -12.02
N LEU A 112 19.21 9.90 -12.29
CA LEU A 112 20.26 10.55 -11.50
C LEU A 112 20.12 12.07 -11.52
N LYS A 113 19.92 12.68 -12.70
CA LYS A 113 19.70 14.12 -12.84
C LYS A 113 18.46 14.59 -12.06
N ARG A 114 17.36 13.86 -12.16
CA ARG A 114 16.13 14.16 -11.39
C ARG A 114 16.37 14.13 -9.90
N ARG A 115 17.00 13.08 -9.38
CA ARG A 115 17.34 12.97 -7.96
C ARG A 115 18.28 14.06 -7.49
N PHE A 116 19.24 14.45 -8.33
CA PHE A 116 20.15 15.55 -8.03
C PHE A 116 19.39 16.88 -7.85
N ALA A 117 18.40 17.14 -8.72
CA ALA A 117 17.54 18.31 -8.63
C ALA A 117 16.67 18.31 -7.36
N PHE A 118 16.29 17.14 -6.84
CA PHE A 118 15.52 16.96 -5.61
C PHE A 118 16.38 16.70 -4.36
N GLY A 119 17.65 17.07 -4.39
CA GLY A 119 18.54 16.95 -3.23
C GLY A 119 18.95 15.51 -2.87
N GLY A 120 18.86 14.59 -3.81
CA GLY A 120 19.21 13.16 -3.63
C GLY A 120 18.00 12.25 -3.38
N ASP A 121 16.81 12.81 -3.24
CA ASP A 121 15.57 12.05 -3.13
C ASP A 121 14.94 11.74 -4.50
N THR A 122 13.97 10.85 -4.55
CA THR A 122 13.25 10.53 -5.79
C THR A 122 12.12 11.52 -6.06
N ALA A 123 11.90 11.84 -7.34
CA ALA A 123 10.73 12.61 -7.78
C ALA A 123 9.46 11.76 -7.91
N LYS A 124 9.57 10.42 -7.83
CA LYS A 124 8.46 9.49 -7.98
C LYS A 124 8.18 8.77 -6.67
N ASP A 125 6.91 8.70 -6.32
CA ASP A 125 6.39 7.97 -5.19
C ASP A 125 5.57 6.79 -5.71
N GLN A 126 6.08 5.58 -5.51
CA GLN A 126 5.45 4.33 -5.90
C GLN A 126 5.20 3.49 -4.64
N ARG A 127 3.99 2.97 -4.48
CA ARG A 127 3.59 2.20 -3.31
C ARG A 127 2.77 1.00 -3.71
N VAL A 128 3.04 -0.13 -3.06
CA VAL A 128 2.21 -1.34 -3.16
C VAL A 128 1.28 -1.39 -1.97
N TYR A 129 -0.02 -1.51 -2.22
CA TYR A 129 -1.03 -1.76 -1.20
C TYR A 129 -1.67 -3.13 -1.41
N PHE A 130 -1.94 -3.82 -0.32
CA PHE A 130 -2.67 -5.07 -0.30
C PHE A 130 -3.99 -4.88 0.43
N PHE A 131 -5.07 -5.35 -0.18
CA PHE A 131 -6.41 -5.31 0.38
C PHE A 131 -6.84 -6.71 0.77
N ASN A 132 -7.55 -6.82 1.88
CA ASN A 132 -8.09 -8.07 2.38
C ASN A 132 -9.44 -8.35 1.70
N LEU A 133 -9.52 -9.43 0.93
CA LEU A 133 -10.76 -9.89 0.28
C LEU A 133 -11.53 -10.89 1.14
N LYS A 134 -11.00 -11.29 2.30
CA LYS A 134 -11.69 -12.15 3.25
C LYS A 134 -12.78 -11.36 3.96
N GLU A 135 -13.73 -12.07 4.56
CA GLU A 135 -14.74 -11.44 5.39
C GLU A 135 -14.12 -10.83 6.65
N LEU A 136 -14.38 -9.55 6.84
CA LEU A 136 -13.95 -8.76 8.00
C LEU A 136 -15.04 -8.82 9.06
N VAL A 137 -14.79 -9.59 10.11
CA VAL A 137 -15.73 -9.86 11.19
C VAL A 137 -15.43 -9.03 12.44
N GLY A 138 -16.36 -9.01 13.39
CA GLY A 138 -16.14 -8.38 14.69
C GLY A 138 -16.31 -6.86 14.70
N ASN A 139 -16.97 -6.29 13.71
CA ASN A 139 -17.23 -4.85 13.64
C ASN A 139 -18.45 -4.54 14.54
N LYS A 140 -18.18 -3.96 15.72
CA LYS A 140 -19.20 -3.66 16.71
C LYS A 140 -19.80 -2.29 16.49
N TYR A 141 -21.11 -2.20 16.68
CA TYR A 141 -21.82 -0.93 16.75
C TYR A 141 -22.71 -0.85 17.98
N GLY A 142 -23.06 0.35 18.39
CA GLY A 142 -23.95 0.54 19.51
C GLY A 142 -24.13 1.99 19.90
N THR A 143 -25.11 2.23 20.77
CA THR A 143 -25.34 3.54 21.34
C THR A 143 -24.41 3.78 22.53
N PRO A 144 -23.57 4.83 22.53
CA PRO A 144 -22.65 5.14 23.64
C PRO A 144 -23.41 5.50 24.92
N ALA A 145 -24.57 6.15 24.80
CA ALA A 145 -25.47 6.49 25.89
C ALA A 145 -26.90 6.07 25.55
N PRO A 146 -27.78 5.81 26.55
CA PRO A 146 -29.17 5.56 26.30
C PRO A 146 -29.81 6.75 25.56
N ILE A 147 -30.64 6.45 24.56
CA ILE A 147 -31.37 7.45 23.79
C ILE A 147 -32.79 7.52 24.43
N PRO A 148 -33.23 8.70 24.93
CA PRO A 148 -34.59 8.86 25.44
C PRO A 148 -35.60 8.76 24.30
N PHE A 149 -36.66 8.02 24.53
CA PHE A 149 -37.72 7.79 23.57
C PHE A 149 -39.06 7.82 24.27
N ARG A 150 -40.01 8.67 23.81
CA ARG A 150 -41.35 8.76 24.36
C ARG A 150 -42.29 7.80 23.64
N VAL A 151 -42.98 6.96 24.43
CA VAL A 151 -43.99 6.04 23.93
C VAL A 151 -45.38 6.54 24.35
N VAL A 152 -46.24 6.77 23.37
CA VAL A 152 -47.60 7.23 23.59
C VAL A 152 -48.57 6.27 22.89
N ASP A 153 -49.53 5.70 23.66
CA ASP A 153 -50.64 4.96 23.11
C ASP A 153 -51.95 5.50 23.68
N ASN A 154 -52.67 6.24 22.86
CA ASN A 154 -53.92 6.90 23.26
C ASN A 154 -55.07 5.93 23.52
N ASN A 155 -55.02 4.70 23.02
CA ASN A 155 -56.09 3.70 23.21
C ASN A 155 -56.13 3.13 24.64
N ILE A 156 -54.96 3.02 25.22
CA ILE A 156 -54.78 2.48 26.59
C ILE A 156 -54.35 3.55 27.59
N GLY A 157 -54.21 4.81 27.15
CA GLY A 157 -53.79 5.92 28.01
C GLY A 157 -52.30 5.82 28.44
N LEU A 158 -51.47 5.15 27.71
CA LEU A 158 -50.06 5.02 27.99
C LEU A 158 -49.29 6.25 27.50
N ASP A 159 -48.53 6.89 28.39
CA ASP A 159 -47.62 7.96 28.07
C ASP A 159 -46.39 7.84 29.00
N MET A 160 -45.26 7.40 28.44
CA MET A 160 -44.06 7.14 29.21
C MET A 160 -42.79 7.41 28.44
N ASP A 161 -41.74 7.86 29.11
CA ASP A 161 -40.40 7.96 28.58
C ASP A 161 -39.61 6.68 28.88
N VAL A 162 -39.02 6.11 27.84
CA VAL A 162 -38.15 4.94 27.94
C VAL A 162 -36.75 5.29 27.44
N SER A 163 -35.77 4.54 27.89
CA SER A 163 -34.42 4.67 27.42
C SER A 163 -34.02 3.47 26.57
N ILE A 164 -33.61 3.71 25.34
CA ILE A 164 -33.27 2.64 24.40
C ILE A 164 -31.75 2.56 24.25
N ARG A 165 -31.24 1.33 24.33
CA ARG A 165 -29.88 0.98 23.93
C ARG A 165 -29.94 -0.09 22.84
N CYS A 166 -29.10 0.06 21.83
CA CYS A 166 -28.86 -1.00 20.88
C CYS A 166 -27.36 -1.30 20.78
N ASN A 167 -27.04 -2.54 20.55
CA ASN A 167 -25.70 -2.98 20.19
C ASN A 167 -25.82 -4.15 19.22
N GLY A 168 -24.77 -4.35 18.46
CA GLY A 168 -24.70 -5.45 17.52
C GLY A 168 -23.31 -5.57 16.93
N GLU A 169 -23.17 -6.53 16.06
CA GLU A 169 -21.95 -6.82 15.34
C GLU A 169 -22.32 -7.08 13.88
N TYR A 170 -21.47 -6.64 12.96
CA TYR A 170 -21.63 -6.91 11.54
C TYR A 170 -20.32 -7.37 10.93
N SER A 171 -20.42 -8.06 9.82
CA SER A 171 -19.28 -8.39 8.97
C SER A 171 -19.46 -7.79 7.57
N TYR A 172 -18.36 -7.61 6.89
CA TYR A 172 -18.36 -7.17 5.50
C TYR A 172 -17.15 -7.71 4.76
N LYS A 173 -17.24 -7.78 3.45
CA LYS A 173 -16.12 -8.09 2.56
C LYS A 173 -16.16 -7.18 1.34
N ILE A 174 -15.00 -6.98 0.71
CA ILE A 174 -14.93 -6.32 -0.59
C ILE A 174 -15.54 -7.29 -1.61
N ALA A 175 -16.62 -6.87 -2.28
CA ALA A 175 -17.26 -7.66 -3.32
C ALA A 175 -16.64 -7.40 -4.70
N ASP A 176 -16.29 -6.15 -4.96
CA ASP A 176 -15.56 -5.72 -6.16
C ASP A 176 -14.40 -4.83 -5.71
N PRO A 177 -13.16 -5.28 -5.90
CA PRO A 177 -11.98 -4.55 -5.46
C PRO A 177 -11.51 -3.46 -6.46
N MET A 178 -12.17 -3.30 -7.62
CA MET A 178 -11.87 -2.24 -8.61
C MET A 178 -12.77 -1.03 -8.47
#